data_3bfeec2539cd682a38c626acd6f92457
#
_entry.id   3bfeec2539cd682a38c626acd6f92457
#
_cell.length_a   1.000
_cell.length_b   1.000
_cell.length_c   1.000
_cell.angle_alpha   90.00
_cell.angle_beta   90.00
_cell.angle_gamma   90.00
#
_symmetry.space_group_name_H-M   'P 1'
#
loop_
_entity.id
_entity.type
_entity.pdbx_description
1 polymer ?
#
loop_
_entity_poly.entity_id
_entity_poly.type
_entity_poly.pdbx_seq_one_letter_code
_entity_poly.pdbx_strand_id
1 'polypeptide(L)'
;MEWRGRRGSRNVDDRRGISASGAGGVGVVGMLAILAVGYFFGIDISPLVQGMDQGAQTGEPRELTQQEREIGQFVSVVLADTEDVWNRVLPEQAGVPYREPTLVLFSGVVQSACGGASSAIGPFYCPGDQRLYLDTDFFNVMSQKMGAGGDFAYAYVIAHEVGHHVQNLIGVLPEVNRARARASQSDSNQLSVLTELQADCFAGIWARQASDQFGTIDQSDIREAITAAGAVGDDVLQSQAGRVPMPDSFTHGSAADRQSWFTKGFNSGNLNDCNTFREAGL
;
A
#
# COMPACT_ATOMS: atom_id res chain seq x y z
N MET A 1 14.55 -10.65 -5.02
CA MET A 1 14.86 -11.12 -3.64
C MET A 1 14.67 -12.63 -3.52
N GLU A 2 15.42 -13.31 -2.64
CA GLU A 2 15.27 -14.74 -2.40
C GLU A 2 14.26 -14.98 -1.25
N TRP A 3 13.05 -15.31 -1.60
CA TRP A 3 11.96 -15.50 -0.63
C TRP A 3 11.53 -16.96 -0.46
N ARG A 4 11.79 -17.83 -1.46
CA ARG A 4 11.34 -19.23 -1.42
C ARG A 4 11.99 -20.02 -0.27
N GLY A 5 11.16 -20.83 0.41
CA GLY A 5 11.62 -21.65 1.55
C GLY A 5 11.76 -20.89 2.87
N ARG A 6 11.44 -19.59 2.91
CA ARG A 6 11.47 -18.78 4.13
C ARG A 6 10.18 -18.88 4.92
N ARG A 7 10.19 -18.40 6.17
CA ARG A 7 9.03 -18.35 7.05
C ARG A 7 7.91 -17.52 6.45
N GLY A 8 6.69 -18.01 6.44
CA GLY A 8 5.50 -17.21 6.12
C GLY A 8 4.83 -16.70 7.40
N SER A 9 4.17 -15.53 7.30
CA SER A 9 3.32 -14.98 8.33
C SER A 9 2.03 -15.80 8.50
N ARG A 10 1.50 -15.83 9.72
CA ARG A 10 0.17 -16.38 10.03
C ARG A 10 -0.92 -15.29 9.99
N ASN A 11 -0.54 -14.04 9.77
CA ASN A 11 -1.42 -12.90 9.77
C ASN A 11 -1.94 -12.55 8.35
N VAL A 12 -2.02 -13.55 7.45
CA VAL A 12 -2.63 -13.40 6.13
C VAL A 12 -4.03 -14.01 6.15
N ASP A 13 -5.02 -13.18 5.84
CA ASP A 13 -6.43 -13.56 5.63
C ASP A 13 -6.68 -13.61 4.11
N ASP A 14 -6.56 -14.81 3.53
CA ASP A 14 -6.70 -15.00 2.08
C ASP A 14 -8.17 -15.23 1.70
N ARG A 15 -8.77 -14.21 1.10
CA ARG A 15 -10.18 -14.21 0.65
C ARG A 15 -10.35 -14.41 -0.86
N ARG A 16 -9.29 -14.67 -1.62
CA ARG A 16 -9.32 -14.75 -3.09
C ARG A 16 -10.16 -15.89 -3.66
N GLY A 17 -10.35 -16.98 -2.94
CA GLY A 17 -11.20 -18.10 -3.36
C GLY A 17 -12.65 -17.99 -2.88
N ILE A 18 -12.98 -16.97 -2.09
CA ILE A 18 -14.29 -16.82 -1.49
C ILE A 18 -15.16 -15.97 -2.41
N SER A 19 -16.25 -16.53 -2.91
CA SER A 19 -17.25 -15.77 -3.66
C SER A 19 -17.86 -14.69 -2.76
N ALA A 20 -18.04 -13.47 -3.31
CA ALA A 20 -18.59 -12.30 -2.60
C ALA A 20 -20.07 -12.44 -2.18
N SER A 21 -20.61 -13.64 -2.07
CA SER A 21 -22.00 -13.97 -1.76
C SER A 21 -22.43 -13.74 -0.29
N GLY A 22 -21.75 -12.84 0.43
CA GLY A 22 -22.09 -12.49 1.81
C GLY A 22 -21.99 -11.02 2.18
N ALA A 23 -21.41 -10.19 1.34
CA ALA A 23 -21.36 -8.74 1.56
C ALA A 23 -22.56 -8.11 0.88
N GLY A 24 -23.50 -7.61 1.67
CA GLY A 24 -24.66 -6.85 1.17
C GLY A 24 -24.22 -5.85 0.11
N GLY A 25 -24.97 -5.81 -1.00
CA GLY A 25 -24.62 -5.05 -2.21
C GLY A 25 -24.12 -3.65 -1.90
N VAL A 26 -23.19 -3.18 -2.69
CA VAL A 26 -22.70 -1.80 -2.63
C VAL A 26 -23.89 -0.87 -2.67
N GLY A 27 -24.25 -0.28 -1.52
CA GLY A 27 -25.40 0.61 -1.44
C GLY A 27 -25.20 1.83 -2.37
N VAL A 28 -26.30 2.51 -2.71
CA VAL A 28 -26.30 3.70 -3.61
C VAL A 28 -25.18 4.70 -3.26
N VAL A 29 -24.84 4.85 -1.98
CA VAL A 29 -23.76 5.73 -1.50
C VAL A 29 -22.37 5.20 -1.93
N GLY A 30 -22.14 3.90 -1.88
CA GLY A 30 -20.88 3.30 -2.36
C GLY A 30 -20.74 3.41 -3.88
N MET A 31 -21.83 3.25 -4.62
CA MET A 31 -21.88 3.46 -6.07
C MET A 31 -21.53 4.91 -6.43
N LEU A 32 -22.08 5.88 -5.72
CA LEU A 32 -21.79 7.30 -5.94
C LEU A 32 -20.34 7.65 -5.62
N ALA A 33 -19.72 7.02 -4.61
CA ALA A 33 -18.32 7.20 -4.30
C ALA A 33 -17.41 6.64 -5.43
N ILE A 34 -17.72 5.46 -5.95
CA ILE A 34 -16.99 4.86 -7.08
C ILE A 34 -17.12 5.72 -8.35
N LEU A 35 -18.32 6.23 -8.63
CA LEU A 35 -18.56 7.15 -9.74
C LEU A 35 -17.78 8.46 -9.59
N ALA A 36 -17.71 9.01 -8.38
CA ALA A 36 -16.96 10.22 -8.09
C ALA A 36 -15.45 9.99 -8.29
N VAL A 37 -14.90 8.89 -7.78
CA VAL A 37 -13.48 8.52 -7.98
C VAL A 37 -13.17 8.34 -9.46
N GLY A 38 -13.98 7.59 -10.21
CA GLY A 38 -13.81 7.43 -11.67
C GLY A 38 -13.83 8.77 -12.41
N TYR A 39 -14.75 9.66 -12.04
CA TYR A 39 -14.87 10.99 -12.63
C TYR A 39 -13.66 11.89 -12.31
N PHE A 40 -13.22 11.92 -11.04
CA PHE A 40 -12.09 12.76 -10.59
C PHE A 40 -10.73 12.27 -11.12
N PHE A 41 -10.54 10.95 -11.23
CA PHE A 41 -9.28 10.35 -11.69
C PHE A 41 -9.26 10.00 -13.17
N GLY A 42 -10.36 10.24 -13.90
CA GLY A 42 -10.45 9.93 -15.35
C GLY A 42 -10.36 8.44 -15.67
N ILE A 43 -10.69 7.58 -14.70
CA ILE A 43 -10.70 6.14 -14.86
C ILE A 43 -12.02 5.73 -15.52
N ASP A 44 -11.96 4.99 -16.63
CA ASP A 44 -13.15 4.41 -17.24
C ASP A 44 -13.70 3.29 -16.35
N ILE A 45 -14.77 3.60 -15.61
CA ILE A 45 -15.46 2.67 -14.71
C ILE A 45 -16.59 1.90 -15.41
N SER A 46 -16.80 2.11 -16.73
CA SER A 46 -17.84 1.42 -17.48
C SER A 46 -17.78 -0.11 -17.36
N PRO A 47 -16.60 -0.76 -17.35
CA PRO A 47 -16.49 -2.19 -17.13
C PRO A 47 -16.95 -2.62 -15.73
N LEU A 48 -16.73 -1.77 -14.72
CA LEU A 48 -17.11 -2.06 -13.34
C LEU A 48 -18.63 -1.99 -13.15
N VAL A 49 -19.27 -0.98 -13.77
CA VAL A 49 -20.73 -0.81 -13.73
C VAL A 49 -21.45 -1.93 -14.50
N GLN A 50 -20.91 -2.34 -15.66
CA GLN A 50 -21.47 -3.45 -16.45
C GLN A 50 -21.32 -4.81 -15.75
N GLY A 51 -20.25 -5.01 -14.97
CA GLY A 51 -20.06 -6.22 -14.16
C GLY A 51 -21.05 -6.33 -12.99
N MET A 52 -21.55 -5.21 -12.48
CA MET A 52 -22.55 -5.18 -11.41
C MET A 52 -23.96 -5.54 -11.87
N ASP A 53 -24.28 -5.31 -13.14
CA ASP A 53 -25.62 -5.59 -13.71
C ASP A 53 -25.82 -7.08 -14.09
N GLN A 54 -24.74 -7.86 -14.16
CA GLN A 54 -24.80 -9.31 -14.46
C GLN A 54 -24.89 -10.18 -13.22
N GLY A 55 -25.78 -9.83 -12.30
CA GLY A 55 -26.29 -10.71 -11.26
C GLY A 55 -25.24 -11.24 -10.29
N ALA A 56 -25.46 -11.06 -9.00
CA ALA A 56 -24.80 -11.79 -7.93
C ALA A 56 -24.91 -13.33 -8.21
N GLN A 57 -24.01 -13.85 -9.03
CA GLN A 57 -23.87 -15.29 -9.11
C GLN A 57 -23.29 -15.73 -7.75
N THR A 58 -24.06 -16.52 -7.05
CA THR A 58 -23.59 -17.31 -5.91
C THR A 58 -22.58 -18.32 -6.45
N GLY A 59 -21.34 -17.86 -6.70
CA GLY A 59 -20.26 -18.72 -7.12
C GLY A 59 -19.84 -19.59 -5.96
N GLU A 60 -19.71 -20.90 -6.20
CA GLU A 60 -19.03 -21.79 -5.28
C GLU A 60 -17.58 -21.30 -5.05
N PRO A 61 -16.99 -21.55 -3.87
CA PRO A 61 -15.59 -21.22 -3.62
C PRO A 61 -14.73 -21.85 -4.73
N ARG A 62 -13.94 -21.02 -5.43
CA ARG A 62 -13.06 -21.54 -6.49
C ARG A 62 -11.70 -21.93 -5.91
N GLU A 63 -11.10 -22.96 -6.46
CA GLU A 63 -9.71 -23.27 -6.15
C GLU A 63 -8.78 -22.17 -6.73
N LEU A 64 -7.80 -21.78 -5.92
CA LEU A 64 -6.74 -20.88 -6.37
C LEU A 64 -5.85 -21.60 -7.41
N THR A 65 -5.47 -20.88 -8.44
CA THR A 65 -4.46 -21.35 -9.41
C THR A 65 -3.10 -21.52 -8.73
N GLN A 66 -2.17 -22.22 -9.37
CA GLN A 66 -0.81 -22.33 -8.87
C GLN A 66 -0.13 -20.97 -8.71
N GLN A 67 -0.30 -20.08 -9.68
CA GLN A 67 0.25 -18.72 -9.64
C GLN A 67 -0.32 -17.91 -8.45
N GLU A 68 -1.62 -17.98 -8.21
CA GLU A 68 -2.24 -17.31 -7.07
C GLU A 68 -1.73 -17.85 -5.74
N ARG A 69 -1.50 -19.16 -5.64
CA ARG A 69 -0.89 -19.76 -4.44
C ARG A 69 0.54 -19.28 -4.23
N GLU A 70 1.35 -19.20 -5.30
CA GLU A 70 2.73 -18.69 -5.24
C GLU A 70 2.77 -17.21 -4.81
N ILE A 71 1.88 -16.38 -5.35
CA ILE A 71 1.74 -14.98 -4.92
C ILE A 71 1.33 -14.91 -3.44
N GLY A 72 0.38 -15.73 -2.99
CA GLY A 72 -0.01 -15.77 -1.58
C GLY A 72 1.15 -16.17 -0.66
N GLN A 73 1.95 -17.13 -1.09
CA GLN A 73 3.17 -17.55 -0.39
C GLN A 73 4.20 -16.41 -0.30
N PHE A 74 4.45 -15.74 -1.42
CA PHE A 74 5.33 -14.57 -1.50
C PHE A 74 4.89 -13.47 -0.53
N VAL A 75 3.61 -13.06 -0.59
CA VAL A 75 3.04 -12.04 0.30
C VAL A 75 3.19 -12.43 1.77
N SER A 76 2.94 -13.70 2.09
CA SER A 76 3.09 -14.23 3.45
C SER A 76 4.55 -14.15 3.95
N VAL A 77 5.53 -14.41 3.10
CA VAL A 77 6.96 -14.30 3.46
C VAL A 77 7.35 -12.84 3.66
N VAL A 78 6.95 -11.94 2.75
CA VAL A 78 7.26 -10.52 2.89
C VAL A 78 6.63 -9.93 4.16
N LEU A 79 5.37 -10.27 4.45
CA LEU A 79 4.73 -9.84 5.70
C LEU A 79 5.49 -10.34 6.93
N ALA A 80 5.94 -11.61 6.91
CA ALA A 80 6.75 -12.18 7.99
C ALA A 80 8.09 -11.43 8.17
N ASP A 81 8.71 -11.01 7.08
CA ASP A 81 9.93 -10.21 7.11
C ASP A 81 9.69 -8.81 7.73
N THR A 82 8.53 -8.20 7.42
CA THR A 82 8.16 -6.93 8.07
C THR A 82 7.90 -7.11 9.57
N GLU A 83 7.25 -8.21 9.97
CA GLU A 83 7.04 -8.55 11.38
C GLU A 83 8.37 -8.70 12.12
N ASP A 84 9.31 -9.49 11.58
CA ASP A 84 10.62 -9.72 12.21
C ASP A 84 11.42 -8.43 12.36
N VAL A 85 11.37 -7.54 11.37
CA VAL A 85 12.06 -6.25 11.42
C VAL A 85 11.38 -5.31 12.43
N TRP A 86 10.08 -5.10 12.32
CA TRP A 86 9.37 -4.11 13.14
C TRP A 86 9.20 -4.52 14.60
N ASN A 87 9.12 -5.82 14.91
CA ASN A 87 9.15 -6.32 16.30
C ASN A 87 10.45 -5.95 17.03
N ARG A 88 11.54 -5.69 16.29
CA ARG A 88 12.81 -5.23 16.85
C ARG A 88 12.95 -3.71 16.77
N VAL A 89 12.79 -3.14 15.58
CA VAL A 89 13.10 -1.73 15.30
C VAL A 89 12.17 -0.78 16.06
N LEU A 90 10.87 -1.05 16.12
CA LEU A 90 9.92 -0.13 16.73
C LEU A 90 10.11 0.03 18.24
N PRO A 91 10.27 -1.05 19.05
CA PRO A 91 10.61 -0.92 20.46
C PRO A 91 11.98 -0.27 20.70
N GLU A 92 12.99 -0.62 19.91
CA GLU A 92 14.35 -0.11 20.08
C GLU A 92 14.45 1.39 19.78
N GLN A 93 13.78 1.86 18.72
CA GLN A 93 13.96 3.24 18.24
C GLN A 93 12.85 4.22 18.67
N ALA A 94 11.64 3.72 18.92
CA ALA A 94 10.50 4.55 19.31
C ALA A 94 9.95 4.24 20.71
N GLY A 95 10.41 3.16 21.36
CA GLY A 95 9.87 2.73 22.66
C GLY A 95 8.42 2.24 22.59
N VAL A 96 7.90 1.95 21.40
CA VAL A 96 6.53 1.50 21.17
C VAL A 96 6.53 0.02 20.80
N PRO A 97 5.74 -0.84 21.48
CA PRO A 97 5.63 -2.23 21.09
C PRO A 97 4.97 -2.37 19.73
N TYR A 98 5.57 -3.18 18.85
CA TYR A 98 4.95 -3.51 17.57
C TYR A 98 3.79 -4.49 17.79
N ARG A 99 2.69 -4.26 17.11
CA ARG A 99 1.56 -5.19 16.99
C ARG A 99 1.39 -5.52 15.53
N GLU A 100 1.48 -6.79 15.21
CA GLU A 100 1.43 -7.26 13.84
C GLU A 100 0.04 -6.99 13.22
N PRO A 101 -0.04 -6.41 12.03
CA PRO A 101 -1.30 -6.21 11.34
C PRO A 101 -1.74 -7.50 10.64
N THR A 102 -3.03 -7.64 10.35
CA THR A 102 -3.50 -8.67 9.43
C THR A 102 -3.49 -8.13 8.00
N LEU A 103 -2.95 -8.90 7.05
CA LEU A 103 -3.03 -8.59 5.63
C LEU A 103 -4.15 -9.41 4.98
N VAL A 104 -5.12 -8.72 4.41
CA VAL A 104 -6.25 -9.31 3.68
C VAL A 104 -5.89 -9.37 2.20
N LEU A 105 -5.75 -10.59 1.66
CA LEU A 105 -5.66 -10.81 0.22
C LEU A 105 -7.05 -10.97 -0.37
N PHE A 106 -7.36 -10.21 -1.42
CA PHE A 106 -8.65 -10.29 -2.08
C PHE A 106 -8.52 -10.21 -3.60
N SER A 107 -9.60 -10.41 -4.31
CA SER A 107 -9.73 -10.17 -5.76
C SER A 107 -11.00 -9.38 -6.02
N GLY A 108 -10.88 -8.28 -6.74
CA GLY A 108 -12.01 -7.45 -7.18
C GLY A 108 -12.48 -6.45 -6.14
N VAL A 109 -13.36 -6.82 -5.22
CA VAL A 109 -13.98 -5.91 -4.24
C VAL A 109 -13.85 -6.45 -2.82
N VAL A 110 -13.55 -5.58 -1.87
CA VAL A 110 -13.46 -5.90 -0.44
C VAL A 110 -14.14 -4.83 0.40
N GLN A 111 -14.67 -5.21 1.57
CA GLN A 111 -15.17 -4.30 2.60
C GLN A 111 -14.17 -4.21 3.75
N SER A 112 -13.89 -2.99 4.18
CA SER A 112 -13.07 -2.66 5.33
C SER A 112 -13.82 -1.72 6.28
N ALA A 113 -13.28 -1.48 7.47
CA ALA A 113 -13.81 -0.46 8.37
C ALA A 113 -13.65 0.99 7.82
N CYS A 114 -12.81 1.18 6.82
CA CYS A 114 -12.61 2.46 6.13
C CYS A 114 -13.53 2.64 4.90
N GLY A 115 -14.39 1.67 4.62
CA GLY A 115 -15.31 1.64 3.48
C GLY A 115 -15.02 0.49 2.52
N GLY A 116 -15.80 0.43 1.44
CA GLY A 116 -15.59 -0.51 0.34
C GLY A 116 -14.42 -0.07 -0.54
N ALA A 117 -13.60 -1.03 -0.97
CA ALA A 117 -12.52 -0.82 -1.91
C ALA A 117 -12.57 -1.82 -3.06
N SER A 118 -12.06 -1.42 -4.21
CA SER A 118 -11.88 -2.29 -5.39
C SER A 118 -10.42 -2.28 -5.83
N SER A 119 -10.06 -3.21 -6.70
CA SER A 119 -8.74 -3.29 -7.32
C SER A 119 -8.25 -1.98 -7.97
N ALA A 120 -9.18 -1.08 -8.34
CA ALA A 120 -8.84 0.23 -8.92
C ALA A 120 -8.22 1.20 -7.91
N ILE A 121 -8.38 0.97 -6.60
CA ILE A 121 -7.83 1.84 -5.54
C ILE A 121 -6.37 1.47 -5.24
N GLY A 122 -5.94 0.25 -5.59
CA GLY A 122 -4.65 -0.29 -5.20
C GLY A 122 -4.64 -0.85 -3.77
N PRO A 123 -3.47 -1.28 -3.28
CA PRO A 123 -3.27 -1.67 -1.89
C PRO A 123 -3.52 -0.49 -0.94
N PHE A 124 -3.95 -0.78 0.29
CA PHE A 124 -4.14 0.25 1.30
C PHE A 124 -4.10 -0.32 2.72
N TYR A 125 -3.71 0.52 3.65
CA TYR A 125 -3.88 0.30 5.08
C TYR A 125 -5.14 0.99 5.60
N CYS A 126 -5.95 0.29 6.38
CA CYS A 126 -7.11 0.88 7.04
C CYS A 126 -6.85 1.06 8.55
N PRO A 127 -6.71 2.30 9.06
CA PRO A 127 -6.50 2.52 10.49
C PRO A 127 -7.71 2.15 11.34
N GLY A 128 -8.92 2.06 10.77
CA GLY A 128 -10.15 1.73 11.47
C GLY A 128 -10.21 0.29 11.99
N ASP A 129 -9.61 -0.65 11.25
CA ASP A 129 -9.52 -2.07 11.65
C ASP A 129 -8.08 -2.57 11.78
N GLN A 130 -7.10 -1.70 11.51
CA GLN A 130 -5.66 -1.98 11.58
C GLN A 130 -5.23 -3.13 10.66
N ARG A 131 -5.81 -3.19 9.45
CA ARG A 131 -5.54 -4.21 8.45
C ARG A 131 -4.95 -3.61 7.17
N LEU A 132 -4.08 -4.38 6.53
CA LEU A 132 -3.65 -4.14 5.16
C LEU A 132 -4.60 -4.85 4.20
N TYR A 133 -4.85 -4.25 3.06
CA TYR A 133 -5.68 -4.80 2.01
C TYR A 133 -4.90 -4.80 0.70
N LEU A 134 -4.80 -5.95 0.06
CA LEU A 134 -4.03 -6.14 -1.16
C LEU A 134 -4.82 -6.98 -2.17
N ASP A 135 -5.18 -6.35 -3.29
CA ASP A 135 -5.60 -7.09 -4.47
C ASP A 135 -4.37 -7.53 -5.25
N THR A 136 -4.22 -8.83 -5.45
CA THR A 136 -3.05 -9.39 -6.15
C THR A 136 -2.98 -9.02 -7.62
N ASP A 137 -4.09 -8.59 -8.25
CA ASP A 137 -4.11 -8.06 -9.61
C ASP A 137 -3.33 -6.74 -9.74
N PHE A 138 -3.13 -6.02 -8.64
CA PHE A 138 -2.31 -4.81 -8.62
C PHE A 138 -0.86 -5.08 -9.06
N PHE A 139 -0.30 -6.24 -8.75
CA PHE A 139 1.05 -6.62 -9.19
C PHE A 139 1.13 -6.73 -10.73
N ASN A 140 0.06 -7.21 -11.36
CA ASN A 140 -0.03 -7.22 -12.83
C ASN A 140 -0.10 -5.79 -13.39
N VAL A 141 -0.84 -4.89 -12.73
CA VAL A 141 -0.89 -3.47 -13.13
C VAL A 141 0.49 -2.82 -13.00
N MET A 142 1.18 -3.03 -11.89
CA MET A 142 2.54 -2.51 -11.70
C MET A 142 3.50 -2.98 -12.79
N SER A 143 3.54 -4.27 -13.10
CA SER A 143 4.47 -4.81 -14.10
C SER A 143 4.12 -4.40 -15.53
N GLN A 144 2.84 -4.45 -15.91
CA GLN A 144 2.41 -4.29 -17.30
C GLN A 144 2.13 -2.84 -17.69
N LYS A 145 1.63 -2.02 -16.74
CA LYS A 145 1.20 -0.65 -17.03
C LYS A 145 2.13 0.40 -16.47
N MET A 146 2.76 0.12 -15.32
CA MET A 146 3.64 1.11 -14.66
C MET A 146 5.13 0.85 -14.91
N GLY A 147 5.49 -0.27 -15.55
CA GLY A 147 6.90 -0.62 -15.78
C GLY A 147 7.70 -0.90 -14.49
N ALA A 148 6.99 -1.22 -13.40
CA ALA A 148 7.52 -1.43 -12.05
C ALA A 148 7.25 -2.87 -11.59
N GLY A 149 7.73 -3.85 -12.35
CA GLY A 149 7.65 -5.28 -12.01
C GLY A 149 8.88 -5.74 -11.23
N GLY A 150 8.75 -6.90 -10.59
CA GLY A 150 9.80 -7.56 -9.83
C GLY A 150 9.35 -7.92 -8.42
N ASP A 151 9.94 -8.98 -7.86
CA ASP A 151 9.55 -9.44 -6.52
C ASP A 151 9.76 -8.35 -5.46
N PHE A 152 10.84 -7.58 -5.58
CA PHE A 152 11.13 -6.55 -4.60
C PHE A 152 10.31 -5.26 -4.80
N ALA A 153 9.85 -4.97 -6.02
CA ALA A 153 8.87 -3.93 -6.28
C ALA A 153 7.54 -4.23 -5.54
N TYR A 154 7.10 -5.48 -5.56
CA TYR A 154 5.89 -5.91 -4.84
C TYR A 154 6.11 -5.96 -3.33
N ALA A 155 7.31 -6.35 -2.88
CA ALA A 155 7.67 -6.32 -1.46
C ALA A 155 7.70 -4.88 -0.91
N TYR A 156 8.19 -3.91 -1.69
CA TYR A 156 8.13 -2.49 -1.33
C TYR A 156 6.69 -2.01 -1.09
N VAL A 157 5.74 -2.39 -1.93
CA VAL A 157 4.33 -2.01 -1.73
C VAL A 157 3.79 -2.52 -0.39
N ILE A 158 4.04 -3.80 -0.08
CA ILE A 158 3.62 -4.38 1.21
C ILE A 158 4.30 -3.65 2.38
N ALA A 159 5.59 -3.36 2.26
CA ALA A 159 6.35 -2.64 3.29
C ALA A 159 5.87 -1.19 3.47
N HIS A 160 5.42 -0.53 2.40
CA HIS A 160 4.82 0.80 2.43
C HIS A 160 3.50 0.79 3.23
N GLU A 161 2.61 -0.16 2.96
CA GLU A 161 1.36 -0.30 3.71
C GLU A 161 1.62 -0.65 5.19
N VAL A 162 2.64 -1.46 5.48
CA VAL A 162 3.11 -1.68 6.85
C VAL A 162 3.68 -0.39 7.45
N GLY A 163 4.31 0.47 6.65
CA GLY A 163 4.74 1.82 7.06
C GLY A 163 3.57 2.65 7.60
N HIS A 164 2.42 2.64 6.95
CA HIS A 164 1.19 3.28 7.47
C HIS A 164 0.71 2.65 8.78
N HIS A 165 0.84 1.33 8.92
CA HIS A 165 0.54 0.68 10.20
C HIS A 165 1.48 1.15 11.31
N VAL A 166 2.78 1.27 11.04
CA VAL A 166 3.77 1.83 11.98
C VAL A 166 3.41 3.27 12.35
N GLN A 167 3.06 4.13 11.38
CA GLN A 167 2.58 5.49 11.63
C GLN A 167 1.37 5.53 12.56
N ASN A 168 0.46 4.58 12.38
CA ASN A 168 -0.71 4.47 13.27
C ASN A 168 -0.29 4.10 14.71
N LEU A 169 0.64 3.15 14.87
CA LEU A 169 1.13 2.72 16.17
C LEU A 169 1.88 3.82 16.93
N ILE A 170 2.66 4.65 16.22
CA ILE A 170 3.40 5.77 16.84
C ILE A 170 2.56 7.06 16.93
N GLY A 171 1.29 7.02 16.54
CA GLY A 171 0.34 8.12 16.72
C GLY A 171 0.33 9.18 15.62
N VAL A 172 1.13 9.04 14.57
CA VAL A 172 1.20 9.99 13.43
C VAL A 172 -0.13 10.05 12.67
N LEU A 173 -0.68 8.90 12.24
CA LEU A 173 -1.95 8.90 11.47
C LEU A 173 -3.12 9.53 12.22
N PRO A 174 -3.37 9.23 13.52
CA PRO A 174 -4.42 9.91 14.28
C PRO A 174 -4.23 11.42 14.36
N GLU A 175 -2.99 11.91 14.49
CA GLU A 175 -2.69 13.35 14.54
C GLU A 175 -2.91 14.02 13.20
N VAL A 176 -2.37 13.45 12.13
CA VAL A 176 -2.55 13.95 10.76
C VAL A 176 -4.02 13.99 10.38
N ASN A 177 -4.80 12.95 10.67
CA ASN A 177 -6.22 12.93 10.36
C ASN A 177 -7.00 14.04 11.09
N ARG A 178 -6.64 14.34 12.35
CA ARG A 178 -7.22 15.49 13.09
C ARG A 178 -6.83 16.82 12.47
N ALA A 179 -5.59 16.97 12.01
CA ALA A 179 -5.12 18.18 11.34
C ALA A 179 -5.83 18.38 10.00
N ARG A 180 -5.89 17.35 9.16
CA ARG A 180 -6.55 17.37 7.85
C ARG A 180 -8.04 17.73 7.93
N ALA A 181 -8.74 17.27 8.97
CA ALA A 181 -10.16 17.58 9.16
C ALA A 181 -10.44 19.08 9.38
N ARG A 182 -9.42 19.89 9.67
CA ARG A 182 -9.52 21.34 9.93
C ARG A 182 -8.75 22.18 8.91
N ALA A 183 -8.01 21.56 8.03
CA ALA A 183 -7.13 22.19 7.05
C ALA A 183 -7.90 22.63 5.80
N SER A 184 -7.31 23.54 5.03
CA SER A 184 -7.72 23.78 3.65
C SER A 184 -7.44 22.54 2.79
N GLN A 185 -8.02 22.46 1.58
CA GLN A 185 -7.75 21.33 0.68
C GLN A 185 -6.26 21.20 0.34
N SER A 186 -5.59 22.32 0.06
CA SER A 186 -4.16 22.34 -0.24
C SER A 186 -3.32 21.85 0.94
N ASP A 187 -3.59 22.36 2.16
CA ASP A 187 -2.87 21.92 3.36
C ASP A 187 -3.15 20.45 3.69
N SER A 188 -4.40 20.00 3.50
CA SER A 188 -4.77 18.59 3.66
C SER A 188 -4.02 17.69 2.67
N ASN A 189 -3.87 18.12 1.42
CA ASN A 189 -3.08 17.42 0.41
C ASN A 189 -1.61 17.35 0.82
N GLN A 190 -1.03 18.47 1.27
CA GLN A 190 0.35 18.50 1.75
C GLN A 190 0.58 17.55 2.93
N LEU A 191 -0.33 17.53 3.92
CA LEU A 191 -0.26 16.58 5.02
C LEU A 191 -0.34 15.12 4.55
N SER A 192 -1.14 14.84 3.51
CA SER A 192 -1.17 13.51 2.89
C SER A 192 0.17 13.16 2.27
N VAL A 193 0.74 14.05 1.44
CA VAL A 193 2.06 13.83 0.83
C VAL A 193 3.12 13.53 1.89
N LEU A 194 3.19 14.31 2.98
CA LEU A 194 4.17 14.07 4.05
C LEU A 194 3.97 12.72 4.74
N THR A 195 2.73 12.26 4.85
CA THR A 195 2.40 10.94 5.38
C THR A 195 2.90 9.82 4.46
N GLU A 196 2.67 9.95 3.17
CA GLU A 196 3.12 8.98 2.15
C GLU A 196 4.66 8.90 2.09
N LEU A 197 5.33 10.06 2.05
CA LEU A 197 6.80 10.12 2.03
C LEU A 197 7.42 9.50 3.29
N GLN A 198 6.77 9.63 4.44
CA GLN A 198 7.20 8.96 5.67
C GLN A 198 7.02 7.44 5.57
N ALA A 199 5.91 6.96 4.98
CA ALA A 199 5.70 5.53 4.74
C ALA A 199 6.74 4.96 3.77
N ASP A 200 7.14 5.70 2.73
CA ASP A 200 8.25 5.34 1.84
C ASP A 200 9.58 5.23 2.61
N CYS A 201 9.85 6.18 3.51
CA CYS A 201 11.05 6.13 4.35
C CYS A 201 11.03 4.90 5.27
N PHE A 202 9.90 4.56 5.86
CA PHE A 202 9.76 3.35 6.69
C PHE A 202 9.91 2.07 5.87
N ALA A 203 9.42 2.03 4.63
CA ALA A 203 9.69 0.94 3.70
C ALA A 203 11.19 0.82 3.40
N GLY A 204 11.90 1.94 3.27
CA GLY A 204 13.35 1.98 3.14
C GLY A 204 14.08 1.43 4.37
N ILE A 205 13.65 1.80 5.59
CA ILE A 205 14.20 1.22 6.84
C ILE A 205 13.99 -0.29 6.85
N TRP A 206 12.79 -0.77 6.54
CA TRP A 206 12.52 -2.20 6.44
C TRP A 206 13.47 -2.88 5.46
N ALA A 207 13.62 -2.35 4.25
CA ALA A 207 14.49 -2.91 3.22
C ALA A 207 15.94 -3.02 3.68
N ARG A 208 16.48 -1.99 4.38
CA ARG A 208 17.82 -2.01 4.98
C ARG A 208 17.94 -3.11 6.03
N GLN A 209 17.04 -3.13 6.99
CA GLN A 209 17.07 -4.08 8.10
C GLN A 209 16.88 -5.53 7.63
N ALA A 210 15.99 -5.74 6.64
CA ALA A 210 15.79 -7.04 6.02
C ALA A 210 17.02 -7.50 5.23
N SER A 211 17.68 -6.59 4.50
CA SER A 211 18.93 -6.88 3.81
C SER A 211 20.04 -7.31 4.78
N ASP A 212 20.21 -6.58 5.87
CA ASP A 212 21.23 -6.86 6.89
C ASP A 212 20.93 -8.17 7.67
N GLN A 213 19.65 -8.45 7.94
CA GLN A 213 19.22 -9.61 8.73
C GLN A 213 19.18 -10.91 7.94
N PHE A 214 18.70 -10.86 6.71
CA PHE A 214 18.42 -12.07 5.94
C PHE A 214 19.46 -12.34 4.84
N GLY A 215 20.18 -11.32 4.36
CA GLY A 215 21.15 -11.45 3.27
C GLY A 215 20.55 -11.88 1.93
N THR A 216 19.24 -11.73 1.74
CA THR A 216 18.48 -12.21 0.58
C THR A 216 18.05 -11.10 -0.38
N ILE A 217 18.49 -9.88 -0.11
CA ILE A 217 18.19 -8.66 -0.86
C ILE A 217 19.48 -8.10 -1.42
N ASP A 218 19.53 -7.88 -2.72
CA ASP A 218 20.67 -7.34 -3.42
C ASP A 218 20.42 -5.91 -3.97
N GLN A 219 21.43 -5.35 -4.67
CA GLN A 219 21.31 -4.01 -5.23
C GLN A 219 20.27 -3.91 -6.38
N SER A 220 19.98 -5.01 -7.09
CA SER A 220 18.95 -5.00 -8.11
C SER A 220 17.57 -4.92 -7.49
N ASP A 221 17.37 -5.60 -6.38
CA ASP A 221 16.15 -5.53 -5.58
C ASP A 221 15.87 -4.09 -5.11
N ILE A 222 16.88 -3.40 -4.58
CA ILE A 222 16.72 -2.00 -4.14
C ILE A 222 16.36 -1.09 -5.32
N ARG A 223 16.92 -1.33 -6.52
CA ARG A 223 16.51 -0.57 -7.72
C ARG A 223 15.06 -0.83 -8.12
N GLU A 224 14.56 -2.06 -7.97
CA GLU A 224 13.15 -2.38 -8.21
C GLU A 224 12.24 -1.56 -7.27
N ALA A 225 12.56 -1.49 -5.97
CA ALA A 225 11.80 -0.69 -5.01
C ALA A 225 11.82 0.81 -5.36
N ILE A 226 13.00 1.37 -5.69
CA ILE A 226 13.12 2.77 -6.10
C ILE A 226 12.30 3.04 -7.37
N THR A 227 12.31 2.12 -8.33
CA THR A 227 11.51 2.23 -9.55
C THR A 227 10.03 2.19 -9.22
N ALA A 228 9.60 1.29 -8.35
CA ALA A 228 8.21 1.18 -7.92
C ALA A 228 7.73 2.45 -7.18
N ALA A 229 8.54 2.99 -6.27
CA ALA A 229 8.24 4.24 -5.58
C ALA A 229 8.02 5.41 -6.56
N GLY A 230 8.88 5.51 -7.58
CA GLY A 230 8.74 6.53 -8.63
C GLY A 230 7.51 6.31 -9.52
N ALA A 231 7.18 5.06 -9.85
CA ALA A 231 6.08 4.74 -10.76
C ALA A 231 4.69 5.12 -10.21
N VAL A 232 4.55 5.22 -8.90
CA VAL A 232 3.31 5.60 -8.22
C VAL A 232 3.32 7.08 -7.76
N GLY A 233 4.26 7.90 -8.23
CA GLY A 233 4.27 9.34 -7.99
C GLY A 233 3.13 10.05 -8.72
N ASP A 234 2.50 11.04 -8.06
CA ASP A 234 1.35 11.77 -8.60
C ASP A 234 1.66 12.46 -9.94
N ASP A 235 2.89 12.97 -10.12
CA ASP A 235 3.36 13.57 -11.35
C ASP A 235 3.41 12.58 -12.52
N VAL A 236 3.85 11.35 -12.25
CA VAL A 236 3.89 10.25 -13.22
C VAL A 236 2.48 9.80 -13.57
N LEU A 237 1.63 9.56 -12.56
CA LEU A 237 0.26 9.11 -12.75
C LEU A 237 -0.58 10.14 -13.51
N GLN A 238 -0.46 11.43 -13.18
CA GLN A 238 -1.15 12.51 -13.90
C GLN A 238 -0.67 12.61 -15.35
N SER A 239 0.65 12.50 -15.59
CA SER A 239 1.21 12.51 -16.95
C SER A 239 0.73 11.32 -17.78
N GLN A 240 0.69 10.11 -17.22
CA GLN A 240 0.18 8.90 -17.87
C GLN A 240 -1.32 9.02 -18.20
N ALA A 241 -2.07 9.75 -17.38
CA ALA A 241 -3.47 10.10 -17.65
C ALA A 241 -3.65 11.25 -18.65
N GLY A 242 -2.56 11.72 -19.29
CA GLY A 242 -2.58 12.82 -20.28
C GLY A 242 -2.80 14.21 -19.66
N ARG A 243 -2.54 14.36 -18.36
CA ARG A 243 -2.70 15.63 -17.63
C ARG A 243 -1.34 16.29 -17.39
N VAL A 244 -1.35 17.61 -17.24
CA VAL A 244 -0.18 18.36 -16.73
C VAL A 244 -0.12 18.16 -15.21
N PRO A 245 1.02 17.72 -14.65
CA PRO A 245 1.17 17.58 -13.21
C PRO A 245 0.88 18.89 -12.45
N MET A 246 0.05 18.78 -11.41
CA MET A 246 -0.37 19.92 -10.57
C MET A 246 0.03 19.63 -9.11
N PRO A 247 1.19 20.14 -8.63
CA PRO A 247 1.72 19.82 -7.30
C PRO A 247 0.74 20.05 -6.14
N ASP A 248 -0.06 21.11 -6.19
CA ASP A 248 -1.07 21.41 -5.15
C ASP A 248 -2.20 20.36 -5.06
N SER A 249 -2.33 19.52 -6.09
CA SER A 249 -3.30 18.42 -6.11
C SER A 249 -2.69 17.06 -5.72
N PHE A 250 -1.39 17.00 -5.46
CA PHE A 250 -0.74 15.76 -5.07
C PHE A 250 -1.21 15.30 -3.70
N THR A 251 -1.40 14.01 -3.57
CA THR A 251 -1.79 13.35 -2.32
C THR A 251 -0.81 12.26 -1.91
N HIS A 252 0.05 11.81 -2.85
CA HIS A 252 1.08 10.78 -2.63
C HIS A 252 2.50 11.34 -2.79
N GLY A 253 2.66 12.52 -3.40
CA GLY A 253 3.94 13.14 -3.66
C GLY A 253 4.50 12.85 -5.06
N SER A 254 5.59 13.55 -5.42
CA SER A 254 6.24 13.35 -6.69
C SER A 254 7.07 12.05 -6.72
N ALA A 255 7.31 11.51 -7.91
CA ALA A 255 8.19 10.36 -8.10
C ALA A 255 9.57 10.59 -7.46
N ALA A 256 10.14 11.77 -7.63
CA ALA A 256 11.45 12.12 -7.09
C ALA A 256 11.46 12.15 -5.55
N ASP A 257 10.43 12.70 -4.92
CA ASP A 257 10.33 12.76 -3.46
C ASP A 257 10.17 11.35 -2.87
N ARG A 258 9.30 10.53 -3.44
CA ARG A 258 9.06 9.15 -3.01
C ARG A 258 10.34 8.31 -3.07
N GLN A 259 11.06 8.36 -4.20
CA GLN A 259 12.36 7.69 -4.37
C GLN A 259 13.41 8.20 -3.37
N SER A 260 13.46 9.51 -3.14
CA SER A 260 14.38 10.13 -2.21
C SER A 260 14.14 9.68 -0.77
N TRP A 261 12.88 9.66 -0.31
CA TRP A 261 12.54 9.26 1.05
C TRP A 261 12.73 7.76 1.28
N PHE A 262 12.39 6.90 0.33
CA PHE A 262 12.75 5.48 0.40
C PHE A 262 14.26 5.29 0.53
N THR A 263 15.04 5.97 -0.33
CA THR A 263 16.51 5.88 -0.31
C THR A 263 17.09 6.41 1.00
N LYS A 264 16.51 7.48 1.57
CA LYS A 264 16.91 8.02 2.87
C LYS A 264 16.69 7.00 3.99
N GLY A 265 15.52 6.37 4.03
CA GLY A 265 15.22 5.31 4.99
C GLY A 265 16.16 4.12 4.86
N PHE A 266 16.44 3.68 3.63
CA PHE A 266 17.37 2.59 3.35
C PHE A 266 18.81 2.91 3.80
N ASN A 267 19.28 4.12 3.55
CA ASN A 267 20.65 4.52 3.92
C ASN A 267 20.82 4.71 5.43
N SER A 268 19.83 5.26 6.11
CA SER A 268 19.94 5.57 7.55
C SER A 268 19.54 4.40 8.45
N GLY A 269 18.50 3.65 8.10
CA GLY A 269 17.90 2.63 8.97
C GLY A 269 17.31 3.19 10.28
N ASN A 270 17.09 4.51 10.37
CA ASN A 270 16.72 5.20 11.61
C ASN A 270 15.40 5.96 11.48
N LEU A 271 14.44 5.69 12.38
CA LEU A 271 13.12 6.33 12.40
C LEU A 271 13.18 7.86 12.53
N ASN A 272 14.18 8.39 13.27
CA ASN A 272 14.30 9.83 13.46
C ASN A 272 14.62 10.59 12.17
N ASP A 273 15.22 9.92 11.18
CA ASP A 273 15.54 10.50 9.88
C ASP A 273 14.33 10.49 8.92
N CYS A 274 13.24 9.82 9.31
CA CYS A 274 12.00 9.75 8.55
C CYS A 274 10.93 10.75 9.01
N ASN A 275 11.30 11.80 9.75
CA ASN A 275 10.33 12.80 10.18
C ASN A 275 10.10 13.86 9.09
N THR A 276 9.21 13.53 8.14
CA THR A 276 8.83 14.39 7.01
C THR A 276 8.18 15.70 7.46
N PHE A 277 7.41 15.67 8.53
CA PHE A 277 6.72 16.84 9.07
C PHE A 277 7.70 17.86 9.63
N ARG A 278 8.68 17.42 10.42
CA ARG A 278 9.75 18.30 10.93
C ARG A 278 10.58 18.92 9.80
N GLU A 279 10.89 18.18 8.75
CA GLU A 279 11.61 18.72 7.59
C GLU A 279 10.79 19.73 6.80
N ALA A 280 9.47 19.61 6.81
CA ALA A 280 8.56 20.60 6.24
C ALA A 280 8.29 21.82 7.17
N GLY A 281 8.84 21.83 8.39
CA GLY A 281 8.65 22.91 9.36
C GLY A 281 7.31 22.85 10.12
N LEU A 282 6.70 21.67 10.20
CA LEU A 282 5.43 21.39 10.88
C LEU A 282 5.64 20.65 12.20
#